data_285c68bc0b53f85d278ac6a28c476fd2
#
_entry.id   285c68bc0b53f85d278ac6a28c476fd2
#
_cell.length_a   1.000
_cell.length_b   1.000
_cell.length_c   1.000
_cell.angle_alpha   90.00
_cell.angle_beta   90.00
_cell.angle_gamma   90.00
#
_symmetry.space_group_name_H-M   'P 1'
#
loop_
_entity.id
_entity.type
_entity.pdbx_description
1 polymer ?
#
loop_
_entity_poly.entity_id
_entity_poly.type
_entity_poly.pdbx_seq_one_letter_code
_entity_poly.pdbx_strand_id
1 'polypeptide(L)'
;EGIIPSDLCLKCRAKCLEAQQIKPYQKAKNTWLAGKIKCGACGYALVDKHYSTTRSRYLLCSNKMNSKACEGPGTIYTDEFEQIIYNEMQKKMDQFKKLRRCKGKRVNPELTALNIQLTQVETEISSLMDRLSAADDTLFRYISGRIKELDGKKQELMKRISERKLHKEADYTEINNHLTMWDELSFDDKRQTVDQLIRVIYATSDSIKIEWRI
;
A
#
# COMPACT_ATOMS: atom_id res chain seq x y z
N GLU A 1 14.60 -3.95 -27.60
CA GLU A 1 14.25 -4.40 -26.24
C GLU A 1 14.47 -3.24 -25.27
N GLY A 2 13.43 -2.90 -24.50
CA GLY A 2 13.51 -1.80 -23.54
C GLY A 2 14.36 -2.18 -22.33
N ILE A 3 15.17 -1.25 -21.84
CA ILE A 3 16.06 -1.42 -20.69
C ILE A 3 15.26 -1.68 -19.38
N ILE A 4 13.99 -1.28 -19.34
CA ILE A 4 13.11 -1.37 -18.19
C ILE A 4 11.92 -2.31 -18.51
N PRO A 5 11.59 -3.28 -17.64
CA PRO A 5 10.41 -4.12 -17.79
C PRO A 5 9.13 -3.30 -17.88
N SER A 6 8.24 -3.66 -18.81
CA SER A 6 6.99 -2.95 -19.08
C SER A 6 6.11 -2.79 -17.83
N ASP A 7 6.05 -3.81 -16.97
CA ASP A 7 5.31 -3.78 -15.72
C ASP A 7 5.82 -2.73 -14.72
N LEU A 8 7.13 -2.54 -14.66
CA LEU A 8 7.74 -1.53 -13.81
C LEU A 8 7.44 -0.13 -14.34
N CYS A 9 7.50 0.04 -15.67
CA CYS A 9 7.16 1.29 -16.33
C CYS A 9 5.69 1.67 -16.09
N LEU A 10 4.75 0.73 -16.22
CA LEU A 10 3.33 0.94 -15.94
C LEU A 10 3.07 1.29 -14.44
N LYS A 11 3.75 0.62 -13.52
CA LYS A 11 3.66 0.93 -12.08
C LYS A 11 4.21 2.33 -11.75
N CYS A 12 5.33 2.70 -12.36
CA CYS A 12 5.89 4.05 -12.21
C CYS A 12 4.95 5.10 -12.79
N ARG A 13 4.38 4.86 -13.98
CA ARG A 13 3.42 5.77 -14.60
C ARG A 13 2.14 5.93 -13.79
N ALA A 14 1.60 4.85 -13.22
CA ALA A 14 0.46 4.90 -12.33
C ALA A 14 0.75 5.74 -11.08
N LYS A 15 1.91 5.53 -10.44
CA LYS A 15 2.36 6.35 -9.31
C LYS A 15 2.58 7.81 -9.68
N CYS A 16 3.14 8.09 -10.85
CA CYS A 16 3.30 9.46 -11.33
C CYS A 16 1.95 10.14 -11.55
N LEU A 17 0.97 9.44 -12.13
CA LEU A 17 -0.38 9.98 -12.33
C LEU A 17 -1.09 10.23 -10.99
N GLU A 18 -0.92 9.36 -10.00
CA GLU A 18 -1.42 9.58 -8.64
C GLU A 18 -0.71 10.76 -7.94
N ALA A 19 0.57 10.97 -8.21
CA ALA A 19 1.41 12.01 -7.60
C ALA A 19 1.39 13.36 -8.32
N GLN A 20 0.82 13.45 -9.52
CA GLN A 20 0.84 14.66 -10.37
C GLN A 20 0.21 15.93 -9.74
N GLN A 21 -0.47 15.80 -8.61
CA GLN A 21 -1.11 16.91 -7.92
C GLN A 21 -0.22 17.63 -6.90
N ILE A 22 0.98 17.13 -6.59
CA ILE A 22 1.83 17.74 -5.54
C ILE A 22 3.26 17.91 -6.06
N LYS A 23 3.66 19.18 -6.25
CA LYS A 23 5.05 19.51 -6.60
C LYS A 23 6.00 19.14 -5.45
N PRO A 24 7.18 18.53 -5.71
CA PRO A 24 8.09 17.99 -4.68
C PRO A 24 8.54 19.02 -3.63
N TYR A 25 8.68 20.28 -4.02
CA TYR A 25 9.09 21.39 -3.14
C TYR A 25 7.96 22.01 -2.29
N GLN A 26 6.71 21.61 -2.52
CA GLN A 26 5.53 22.09 -1.77
C GLN A 26 5.06 21.10 -0.70
N LYS A 27 5.88 20.11 -0.33
CA LYS A 27 5.54 19.22 0.80
C LYS A 27 5.57 20.04 2.08
N ALA A 28 4.41 20.58 2.45
CA ALA A 28 4.26 21.27 3.74
C ALA A 28 4.63 20.32 4.88
N LYS A 29 5.52 20.78 5.77
CA LYS A 29 5.91 20.05 6.98
C LYS A 29 5.02 20.38 8.19
N ASN A 30 3.90 21.04 7.96
CA ASN A 30 3.04 21.53 9.03
C ASN A 30 2.09 20.44 9.58
N THR A 31 1.66 19.52 8.74
CA THR A 31 0.84 18.36 9.12
C THR A 31 1.29 17.12 8.39
N TRP A 32 1.34 15.99 9.08
CA TRP A 32 1.66 14.69 8.47
C TRP A 32 0.54 14.18 7.55
N LEU A 33 -0.65 14.81 7.58
CA LEU A 33 -1.77 14.57 6.67
C LEU A 33 -1.70 15.39 5.37
N ALA A 34 -0.67 16.22 5.19
CA ALA A 34 -0.56 17.09 4.02
C ALA A 34 -0.66 16.35 2.69
N GLY A 35 -1.54 16.81 1.81
CA GLY A 35 -1.81 16.18 0.51
C GLY A 35 -2.85 15.04 0.53
N LYS A 36 -3.29 14.60 1.72
CA LYS A 36 -4.33 13.56 1.88
C LYS A 36 -5.71 14.14 2.19
N ILE A 37 -5.78 15.36 2.71
CA ILE A 37 -7.03 15.95 3.19
C ILE A 37 -7.67 16.77 2.08
N LYS A 38 -8.95 16.51 1.81
CA LYS A 38 -9.78 17.22 0.85
C LYS A 38 -11.03 17.80 1.51
N CYS A 39 -11.49 18.91 0.99
CA CYS A 39 -12.75 19.51 1.42
C CYS A 39 -13.92 18.59 1.04
N GLY A 40 -14.76 18.23 2.03
CA GLY A 40 -15.93 17.40 1.80
C GLY A 40 -17.00 18.07 0.93
N ALA A 41 -17.01 19.42 0.86
CA ALA A 41 -17.98 20.15 0.05
C ALA A 41 -17.56 20.24 -1.43
N CYS A 42 -16.28 20.49 -1.75
CA CYS A 42 -15.84 20.76 -3.13
C CYS A 42 -14.71 19.87 -3.64
N GLY A 43 -14.16 18.96 -2.82
CA GLY A 43 -13.09 18.03 -3.21
C GLY A 43 -11.69 18.64 -3.36
N TYR A 44 -11.52 19.96 -3.22
CA TYR A 44 -10.21 20.60 -3.27
C TYR A 44 -9.41 20.34 -1.99
N ALA A 45 -8.09 20.50 -2.07
CA ALA A 45 -7.20 20.26 -0.94
C ALA A 45 -7.53 21.16 0.24
N LEU A 46 -7.48 20.61 1.46
CA LEU A 46 -7.42 21.39 2.70
C LEU A 46 -5.96 21.66 3.04
N VAL A 47 -5.68 22.89 3.36
CA VAL A 47 -4.34 23.41 3.66
C VAL A 47 -4.30 23.84 5.12
N ASP A 48 -3.27 23.37 5.84
CA ASP A 48 -3.01 23.80 7.20
C ASP A 48 -2.52 25.26 7.22
N LYS A 49 -3.16 26.10 8.03
CA LYS A 49 -2.81 27.49 8.24
C LYS A 49 -2.63 27.76 9.72
N HIS A 50 -1.54 28.43 10.01
CA HIS A 50 -1.22 28.91 11.35
C HIS A 50 -1.45 30.43 11.43
N TYR A 51 -2.22 30.83 12.39
CA TYR A 51 -2.40 32.26 12.70
C TYR A 51 -1.55 32.62 13.91
N SER A 52 -0.64 33.57 13.73
CA SER A 52 0.32 34.00 14.76
C SER A 52 -0.33 34.54 16.01
N THR A 53 -1.52 35.16 15.89
CA THR A 53 -2.29 35.77 16.98
C THR A 53 -2.92 34.75 17.93
N THR A 54 -3.31 33.55 17.45
CA THR A 54 -4.06 32.56 18.23
C THR A 54 -3.28 31.29 18.55
N ARG A 55 -2.06 31.14 18.02
CA ARG A 55 -1.27 29.91 18.07
C ARG A 55 -2.02 28.64 17.62
N SER A 56 -3.21 28.79 17.06
CA SER A 56 -4.05 27.68 16.61
C SER A 56 -3.81 27.39 15.15
N ARG A 57 -3.83 26.11 14.79
CA ARG A 57 -3.73 25.61 13.42
C ARG A 57 -5.11 25.22 12.90
N TYR A 58 -5.44 25.63 11.69
CA TYR A 58 -6.75 25.38 11.07
C TYR A 58 -6.60 24.80 9.67
N LEU A 59 -7.50 23.91 9.29
CA LEU A 59 -7.63 23.39 7.94
C LEU A 59 -8.53 24.29 7.11
N LEU A 60 -8.00 24.88 6.06
CA LEU A 60 -8.74 25.79 5.17
C LEU A 60 -8.81 25.21 3.77
N CYS A 61 -9.97 25.36 3.13
CA CYS A 61 -10.17 24.94 1.74
C CYS A 61 -9.39 25.85 0.77
N SER A 62 -8.55 25.25 -0.06
CA SER A 62 -7.78 26.01 -1.05
C SER A 62 -8.67 26.72 -2.09
N ASN A 63 -9.81 26.13 -2.44
CA ASN A 63 -10.79 26.75 -3.33
C ASN A 63 -11.47 27.96 -2.70
N LYS A 64 -11.80 27.92 -1.39
CA LYS A 64 -12.30 29.08 -0.65
C LYS A 64 -11.27 30.21 -0.60
N MET A 65 -10.00 29.86 -0.40
CA MET A 65 -8.91 30.83 -0.29
C MET A 65 -8.60 31.53 -1.59
N ASN A 66 -8.59 30.79 -2.71
CA ASN A 66 -8.10 31.31 -3.99
C ASN A 66 -9.22 31.88 -4.87
N SER A 67 -10.32 31.17 -5.02
CA SER A 67 -11.39 31.52 -5.98
C SER A 67 -12.70 31.93 -5.30
N LYS A 68 -12.80 31.76 -3.98
CA LYS A 68 -14.04 32.00 -3.20
C LYS A 68 -15.27 31.19 -3.70
N ALA A 69 -15.03 30.16 -4.52
CA ALA A 69 -16.07 29.33 -5.11
C ALA A 69 -16.60 28.22 -4.17
N CYS A 70 -16.14 28.19 -2.93
CA CYS A 70 -16.56 27.24 -1.92
C CYS A 70 -16.72 27.94 -0.57
N GLU A 71 -17.77 27.64 0.16
CA GLU A 71 -17.98 28.15 1.52
C GLU A 71 -16.98 27.57 2.54
N GLY A 72 -16.31 26.48 2.14
CA GLY A 72 -15.33 25.77 2.97
C GLY A 72 -15.96 24.65 3.80
N PRO A 73 -15.13 23.89 4.54
CA PRO A 73 -15.59 22.74 5.32
C PRO A 73 -16.11 23.12 6.71
N GLY A 74 -16.21 24.39 7.04
CA GLY A 74 -16.39 24.89 8.41
C GLY A 74 -15.05 25.08 9.13
N THR A 75 -15.09 25.24 10.45
CA THR A 75 -13.90 25.39 11.28
C THR A 75 -13.40 24.02 11.72
N ILE A 76 -12.18 23.64 11.29
CA ILE A 76 -11.53 22.38 11.65
C ILE A 76 -10.17 22.72 12.23
N TYR A 77 -9.95 22.40 13.50
CA TYR A 77 -8.65 22.53 14.16
C TYR A 77 -7.74 21.39 13.74
N THR A 78 -6.53 21.70 13.29
CA THR A 78 -5.60 20.68 12.73
C THR A 78 -5.19 19.67 13.79
N ASP A 79 -4.91 20.10 15.02
CA ASP A 79 -4.44 19.21 16.09
C ASP A 79 -5.52 18.20 16.51
N GLU A 80 -6.75 18.66 16.68
CA GLU A 80 -7.89 17.80 16.98
C GLU A 80 -8.17 16.81 15.83
N PHE A 81 -8.08 17.31 14.60
CA PHE A 81 -8.28 16.50 13.41
C PHE A 81 -7.20 15.40 13.29
N GLU A 82 -5.94 15.74 13.53
CA GLU A 82 -4.84 14.77 13.55
C GLU A 82 -5.09 13.67 14.59
N GLN A 83 -5.57 14.03 15.77
CA GLN A 83 -5.88 13.05 16.83
C GLN A 83 -7.06 12.13 16.43
N ILE A 84 -8.09 12.68 15.80
CA ILE A 84 -9.23 11.89 15.31
C ILE A 84 -8.75 10.88 14.27
N ILE A 85 -7.95 11.31 13.29
CA ILE A 85 -7.43 10.42 12.25
C ILE A 85 -6.52 9.35 12.82
N TYR A 86 -5.67 9.68 13.79
CA TYR A 86 -4.84 8.69 14.48
C TYR A 86 -5.69 7.62 15.16
N ASN A 87 -6.73 7.99 15.89
CA ASN A 87 -7.65 7.07 16.53
C ASN A 87 -8.37 6.16 15.51
N GLU A 88 -8.78 6.71 14.37
CA GLU A 88 -9.41 5.94 13.29
C GLU A 88 -8.42 4.95 12.65
N MET A 89 -7.14 5.32 12.48
CA MET A 89 -6.10 4.40 12.00
C MET A 89 -5.90 3.23 12.99
N GLN A 90 -5.85 3.50 14.29
CA GLN A 90 -5.76 2.45 15.31
C GLN A 90 -6.96 1.49 15.27
N LYS A 91 -8.19 2.02 15.26
CA LYS A 91 -9.41 1.23 15.15
C LYS A 91 -9.41 0.36 13.89
N LYS A 92 -8.96 0.92 12.76
CA LYS A 92 -8.87 0.21 11.50
C LYS A 92 -7.88 -0.95 11.57
N MET A 93 -6.70 -0.74 12.14
CA MET A 93 -5.72 -1.80 12.34
C MET A 93 -6.22 -2.90 13.27
N ASP A 94 -6.94 -2.56 14.33
CA ASP A 94 -7.53 -3.56 15.23
C ASP A 94 -8.65 -4.37 14.53
N GLN A 95 -9.44 -3.74 13.67
CA GLN A 95 -10.39 -4.45 12.81
C GLN A 95 -9.68 -5.44 11.88
N PHE A 96 -8.55 -5.04 11.28
CA PHE A 96 -7.73 -5.93 10.47
C PHE A 96 -7.17 -7.11 11.25
N LYS A 97 -6.65 -6.87 12.46
CA LYS A 97 -6.17 -7.95 13.34
C LYS A 97 -7.28 -8.96 13.65
N LYS A 98 -8.49 -8.47 13.97
CA LYS A 98 -9.67 -9.32 14.22
C LYS A 98 -10.08 -10.10 12.98
N LEU A 99 -10.16 -9.46 11.81
CA LEU A 99 -10.51 -10.11 10.55
C LEU A 99 -9.48 -11.15 10.11
N ARG A 100 -8.18 -10.94 10.37
CA ARG A 100 -7.13 -11.95 10.13
C ARG A 100 -7.28 -13.16 11.04
N ARG A 101 -7.74 -12.98 12.29
CA ARG A 101 -8.02 -14.08 13.22
C ARG A 101 -9.27 -14.88 12.83
N CYS A 102 -10.32 -14.20 12.33
CA CYS A 102 -11.61 -14.83 12.02
C CYS A 102 -11.73 -15.37 10.58
N LYS A 103 -11.04 -14.78 9.62
CA LYS A 103 -11.01 -15.23 8.22
C LYS A 103 -9.66 -15.85 7.96
N GLY A 104 -9.63 -17.20 7.88
CA GLY A 104 -8.49 -17.91 7.31
C GLY A 104 -8.03 -17.21 6.03
N LYS A 105 -6.72 -17.08 5.88
CA LYS A 105 -5.95 -16.43 4.80
C LYS A 105 -6.78 -15.92 3.62
N ARG A 106 -6.98 -14.61 3.52
CA ARG A 106 -7.43 -14.01 2.24
C ARG A 106 -6.45 -14.46 1.17
N VAL A 107 -6.96 -15.23 0.25
CA VAL A 107 -6.22 -15.76 -0.88
C VAL A 107 -5.79 -14.58 -1.74
N ASN A 108 -4.51 -14.26 -1.74
CA ASN A 108 -3.96 -13.26 -2.65
C ASN A 108 -4.00 -13.84 -4.06
N PRO A 109 -4.70 -13.25 -5.03
CA PRO A 109 -4.82 -13.80 -6.38
C PRO A 109 -3.45 -14.01 -7.04
N GLU A 110 -2.47 -13.13 -6.80
CA GLU A 110 -1.09 -13.31 -7.30
C GLU A 110 -0.39 -14.50 -6.63
N LEU A 111 -0.51 -14.65 -5.31
CA LEU A 111 0.04 -15.80 -4.60
C LEU A 111 -0.64 -17.10 -5.01
N THR A 112 -1.95 -17.05 -5.31
CA THR A 112 -2.68 -18.22 -5.82
C THR A 112 -2.18 -18.59 -7.20
N ALA A 113 -2.00 -17.62 -8.10
CA ALA A 113 -1.46 -17.87 -9.43
C ALA A 113 -0.04 -18.47 -9.36
N LEU A 114 0.83 -17.96 -8.49
CA LEU A 114 2.16 -18.53 -8.27
C LEU A 114 2.11 -19.96 -7.69
N ASN A 115 1.20 -20.22 -6.75
CA ASN A 115 1.02 -21.56 -6.20
C ASN A 115 0.46 -22.53 -7.25
N ILE A 116 -0.46 -22.10 -8.12
CA ILE A 116 -0.96 -22.93 -9.24
C ILE A 116 0.19 -23.27 -10.20
N GLN A 117 1.03 -22.29 -10.57
CA GLN A 117 2.21 -22.53 -11.40
C GLN A 117 3.18 -23.48 -10.74
N LEU A 118 3.42 -23.36 -9.44
CA LEU A 118 4.28 -24.27 -8.68
C LEU A 118 3.73 -25.70 -8.74
N THR A 119 2.44 -25.89 -8.50
CA THR A 119 1.79 -27.20 -8.56
C THR A 119 1.87 -27.81 -9.97
N GLN A 120 1.71 -27.00 -11.02
CA GLN A 120 1.86 -27.46 -12.41
C GLN A 120 3.28 -27.95 -12.68
N VAL A 121 4.31 -27.21 -12.27
CA VAL A 121 5.71 -27.60 -12.43
C VAL A 121 6.00 -28.89 -11.64
N GLU A 122 5.50 -29.00 -10.41
CA GLU A 122 5.65 -30.23 -9.60
C GLU A 122 4.99 -31.45 -10.24
N THR A 123 3.80 -31.28 -10.81
CA THR A 123 3.08 -32.34 -11.51
C THR A 123 3.85 -32.79 -12.78
N GLU A 124 4.41 -31.83 -13.54
CA GLU A 124 5.22 -32.10 -14.72
C GLU A 124 6.49 -32.89 -14.35
N ILE A 125 7.18 -32.47 -13.26
CA ILE A 125 8.36 -33.20 -12.75
C ILE A 125 7.98 -34.62 -12.35
N SER A 126 6.89 -34.82 -11.61
CA SER A 126 6.43 -36.15 -11.20
C SER A 126 6.13 -37.04 -12.41
N SER A 127 5.41 -36.54 -13.40
CA SER A 127 5.11 -37.25 -14.64
C SER A 127 6.36 -37.65 -15.44
N LEU A 128 7.39 -36.79 -15.46
CA LEU A 128 8.67 -37.10 -16.09
C LEU A 128 9.47 -38.14 -15.30
N MET A 129 9.41 -38.09 -13.97
CA MET A 129 10.05 -39.10 -13.11
C MET A 129 9.42 -40.50 -13.31
N ASP A 130 8.09 -40.56 -13.41
CA ASP A 130 7.39 -41.84 -13.68
C ASP A 130 7.81 -42.46 -15.02
N ARG A 131 8.09 -41.61 -16.02
CA ARG A 131 8.56 -42.09 -17.36
C ARG A 131 10.04 -42.46 -17.36
N LEU A 132 10.82 -42.00 -16.41
CA LEU A 132 12.25 -42.26 -16.32
C LEU A 132 12.56 -43.73 -16.09
N SER A 133 11.68 -44.47 -15.39
CA SER A 133 11.84 -45.90 -15.07
C SER A 133 11.77 -46.81 -16.29
N ALA A 134 11.20 -46.37 -17.42
CA ALA A 134 11.02 -47.09 -18.65
C ALA A 134 11.83 -46.50 -19.82
N ALA A 135 12.74 -45.56 -19.58
CA ALA A 135 13.46 -44.82 -20.60
C ALA A 135 14.76 -45.53 -21.03
N ASP A 136 15.07 -45.45 -22.32
CA ASP A 136 16.39 -45.79 -22.84
C ASP A 136 17.42 -44.68 -22.54
N ASP A 137 18.72 -44.96 -22.78
CA ASP A 137 19.82 -44.01 -22.47
C ASP A 137 19.66 -42.64 -23.12
N THR A 138 19.09 -42.58 -24.31
CA THR A 138 18.89 -41.32 -25.04
C THR A 138 17.76 -40.53 -24.44
N LEU A 139 16.63 -41.18 -24.17
CA LEU A 139 15.47 -40.57 -23.54
C LEU A 139 15.77 -40.13 -22.10
N PHE A 140 16.55 -40.92 -21.36
CA PHE A 140 17.02 -40.62 -20.03
C PHE A 140 17.75 -39.25 -19.95
N ARG A 141 18.66 -38.98 -20.91
CA ARG A 141 19.38 -37.70 -20.97
C ARG A 141 18.45 -36.53 -21.22
N TYR A 142 17.47 -36.66 -22.13
CA TYR A 142 16.49 -35.59 -22.40
C TYR A 142 15.57 -35.35 -21.19
N ILE A 143 15.05 -36.40 -20.58
CA ILE A 143 14.18 -36.27 -19.39
C ILE A 143 14.95 -35.63 -18.21
N SER A 144 16.18 -36.10 -17.97
CA SER A 144 17.04 -35.54 -16.90
C SER A 144 17.35 -34.07 -17.12
N GLY A 145 17.61 -33.65 -18.37
CA GLY A 145 17.79 -32.25 -18.73
C GLY A 145 16.52 -31.40 -18.43
N ARG A 146 15.36 -31.93 -18.85
CA ARG A 146 14.09 -31.24 -18.62
C ARG A 146 13.72 -31.13 -17.14
N ILE A 147 13.97 -32.16 -16.35
CA ILE A 147 13.77 -32.16 -14.90
C ILE A 147 14.65 -31.06 -14.25
N LYS A 148 15.91 -30.91 -14.65
CA LYS A 148 16.78 -29.83 -14.12
C LYS A 148 16.25 -28.43 -14.43
N GLU A 149 15.74 -28.21 -15.65
CA GLU A 149 15.12 -26.93 -16.01
C GLU A 149 13.88 -26.62 -15.16
N LEU A 150 13.03 -27.61 -14.96
CA LEU A 150 11.81 -27.49 -14.17
C LEU A 150 12.13 -27.27 -12.68
N ASP A 151 13.15 -27.94 -12.17
CA ASP A 151 13.60 -27.73 -10.78
C ASP A 151 14.13 -26.32 -10.57
N GLY A 152 14.89 -25.77 -11.53
CA GLY A 152 15.28 -24.36 -11.51
C GLY A 152 14.07 -23.40 -11.48
N LYS A 153 13.03 -23.66 -12.30
CA LYS A 153 11.79 -22.89 -12.28
C LYS A 153 11.04 -23.03 -10.96
N LYS A 154 10.99 -24.23 -10.39
CA LYS A 154 10.40 -24.50 -9.07
C LYS A 154 11.07 -23.65 -7.98
N GLN A 155 12.40 -23.64 -7.92
CA GLN A 155 13.15 -22.85 -6.94
C GLN A 155 12.91 -21.36 -7.10
N GLU A 156 12.85 -20.85 -8.34
CA GLU A 156 12.53 -19.44 -8.61
C GLU A 156 11.11 -19.07 -8.14
N LEU A 157 10.12 -19.91 -8.42
CA LEU A 157 8.75 -19.71 -7.96
C LEU A 157 8.66 -19.73 -6.43
N MET A 158 9.31 -20.67 -5.77
CA MET A 158 9.38 -20.74 -4.30
C MET A 158 10.02 -19.48 -3.70
N LYS A 159 11.10 -18.98 -4.29
CA LYS A 159 11.74 -17.74 -3.89
C LYS A 159 10.79 -16.54 -4.01
N ARG A 160 10.12 -16.38 -5.15
CA ARG A 160 9.13 -15.31 -5.38
C ARG A 160 7.95 -15.39 -4.40
N ILE A 161 7.48 -16.59 -4.09
CA ILE A 161 6.40 -16.80 -3.12
C ILE A 161 6.86 -16.39 -1.71
N SER A 162 8.09 -16.77 -1.32
CA SER A 162 8.63 -16.42 0.00
C SER A 162 8.86 -14.90 0.15
N GLU A 163 9.43 -14.25 -0.86
CA GLU A 163 9.64 -12.79 -0.88
C GLU A 163 8.31 -12.02 -0.78
N ARG A 164 7.27 -12.47 -1.51
CA ARG A 164 5.94 -11.86 -1.44
C ARG A 164 5.24 -12.05 -0.10
N LYS A 165 5.44 -13.19 0.56
CA LYS A 165 4.93 -13.43 1.91
C LYS A 165 5.63 -12.55 2.95
N LEU A 166 6.96 -12.48 2.90
CA LEU A 166 7.76 -11.67 3.82
C LEU A 166 7.43 -10.17 3.70
N HIS A 167 7.32 -9.63 2.49
CA HIS A 167 6.98 -8.22 2.29
C HIS A 167 5.63 -7.85 2.90
N LYS A 168 4.59 -8.66 2.73
CA LYS A 168 3.27 -8.35 3.31
C LYS A 168 3.24 -8.44 4.84
N GLU A 169 3.93 -9.40 5.42
CA GLU A 169 3.96 -9.54 6.88
C GLU A 169 4.81 -8.44 7.53
N ALA A 170 5.91 -8.04 6.90
CA ALA A 170 6.75 -6.93 7.35
C ALA A 170 5.99 -5.60 7.33
N ASP A 171 5.30 -5.26 6.24
CA ASP A 171 4.54 -4.02 6.10
C ASP A 171 3.49 -3.85 7.20
N TYR A 172 2.73 -4.89 7.52
CA TYR A 172 1.71 -4.83 8.58
C TYR A 172 2.31 -4.74 9.99
N THR A 173 3.41 -5.42 10.23
CA THR A 173 4.10 -5.39 11.53
C THR A 173 4.72 -4.03 11.76
N GLU A 174 5.36 -3.46 10.75
CA GLU A 174 5.95 -2.13 10.78
C GLU A 174 4.90 -1.04 11.04
N ILE A 175 3.81 -1.04 10.27
CA ILE A 175 2.69 -0.11 10.47
C ILE A 175 2.13 -0.20 11.89
N ASN A 176 1.95 -1.42 12.40
CA ASN A 176 1.44 -1.62 13.75
C ASN A 176 2.41 -1.11 14.83
N ASN A 177 3.71 -1.33 14.67
CA ASN A 177 4.73 -0.81 15.56
C ASN A 177 4.74 0.72 15.51
N HIS A 178 4.66 1.32 14.33
CA HIS A 178 4.55 2.78 14.16
C HIS A 178 3.32 3.34 14.88
N LEU A 179 2.16 2.70 14.77
CA LEU A 179 0.97 3.18 15.47
C LEU A 179 1.05 3.00 16.99
N THR A 180 1.80 2.03 17.48
CA THR A 180 2.01 1.83 18.92
C THR A 180 2.98 2.85 19.52
N MET A 181 4.01 3.24 18.76
CA MET A 181 5.04 4.21 19.17
C MET A 181 4.83 5.60 18.52
N TRP A 182 3.58 5.96 18.24
CA TRP A 182 3.24 7.13 17.41
C TRP A 182 3.88 8.44 17.87
N ASP A 183 3.92 8.68 19.18
CA ASP A 183 4.45 9.92 19.74
C ASP A 183 5.98 10.06 19.57
N GLU A 184 6.68 8.93 19.51
CA GLU A 184 8.13 8.87 19.34
C GLU A 184 8.58 8.93 17.88
N LEU A 185 7.63 8.73 16.92
CA LEU A 185 7.94 8.71 15.50
C LEU A 185 8.34 10.07 14.96
N SER A 186 9.28 10.06 14.02
CA SER A 186 9.60 11.25 13.23
C SER A 186 8.40 11.69 12.36
N PHE A 187 8.39 12.95 11.96
CA PHE A 187 7.35 13.48 11.07
C PHE A 187 7.26 12.71 9.74
N ASP A 188 8.40 12.32 9.20
CA ASP A 188 8.44 11.60 7.92
C ASP A 188 7.92 10.16 8.06
N ASP A 189 8.19 9.49 9.18
CA ASP A 189 7.65 8.14 9.46
C ASP A 189 6.13 8.16 9.68
N LYS A 190 5.62 9.17 10.42
CA LYS A 190 4.18 9.40 10.54
C LYS A 190 3.52 9.56 9.18
N ARG A 191 4.13 10.34 8.31
CA ARG A 191 3.63 10.58 6.95
C ARG A 191 3.68 9.32 6.10
N GLN A 192 4.77 8.55 6.17
CA GLN A 192 4.89 7.29 5.44
C GLN A 192 3.83 6.29 5.89
N THR A 193 3.58 6.17 7.19
CA THR A 193 2.53 5.32 7.74
C THR A 193 1.15 5.71 7.23
N VAL A 194 0.85 7.01 7.19
CA VAL A 194 -0.40 7.52 6.62
C VAL A 194 -0.50 7.24 5.12
N ASP A 195 0.59 7.41 4.37
CA ASP A 195 0.61 7.11 2.94
C ASP A 195 0.33 5.65 2.63
N GLN A 196 0.76 4.74 3.50
CA GLN A 196 0.48 3.29 3.38
C GLN A 196 -0.98 2.95 3.72
N LEU A 197 -1.57 3.60 4.72
CA LEU A 197 -2.90 3.29 5.23
C LEU A 197 -4.03 4.01 4.51
N ILE A 198 -3.85 5.31 4.21
CA ILE A 198 -4.91 6.21 3.77
C ILE A 198 -4.67 6.65 2.32
N ARG A 199 -5.70 6.53 1.50
CA ARG A 199 -5.71 7.08 0.14
C ARG A 199 -6.04 8.57 0.15
N VAL A 200 -7.17 8.93 0.75
CA VAL A 200 -7.69 10.31 0.83
C VAL A 200 -8.67 10.44 1.99
N ILE A 201 -8.76 11.63 2.56
CA ILE A 201 -9.68 12.00 3.62
C ILE A 201 -10.53 13.17 3.12
N TYR A 202 -11.83 13.03 3.13
CA TYR A 202 -12.76 14.13 2.90
C TYR A 202 -13.31 14.62 4.26
N ALA A 203 -13.15 15.91 4.54
CA ALA A 203 -13.52 16.46 5.82
C ALA A 203 -14.44 17.69 5.68
N THR A 204 -15.45 17.72 6.56
CA THR A 204 -16.25 18.89 6.89
C THR A 204 -16.21 19.09 8.41
N SER A 205 -16.78 20.18 8.95
CA SER A 205 -16.92 20.35 10.39
C SER A 205 -17.67 19.21 11.08
N ASP A 206 -18.62 18.58 10.37
CA ASP A 206 -19.58 17.64 10.94
C ASP A 206 -19.31 16.19 10.56
N SER A 207 -18.48 15.97 9.54
CA SER A 207 -18.24 14.61 9.02
C SER A 207 -16.84 14.41 8.47
N ILE A 208 -16.31 13.21 8.67
CA ILE A 208 -15.02 12.77 8.15
C ILE A 208 -15.24 11.44 7.41
N LYS A 209 -14.87 11.40 6.13
CA LYS A 209 -14.88 10.20 5.31
C LYS A 209 -13.45 9.83 4.93
N ILE A 210 -12.99 8.66 5.35
CA ILE A 210 -11.65 8.16 5.07
C ILE A 210 -11.74 7.07 4.00
N GLU A 211 -11.01 7.22 2.92
CA GLU A 211 -10.77 6.18 1.92
C GLU A 211 -9.45 5.49 2.23
N TRP A 212 -9.53 4.21 2.59
CA TRP A 212 -8.39 3.39 2.95
C TRP A 212 -7.71 2.79 1.71
N ARG A 213 -6.39 2.54 1.78
CA ARG A 213 -5.65 1.80 0.74
C ARG A 213 -5.66 0.30 0.93
N ILE A 214 -6.00 -0.14 2.14
CA ILE A 214 -5.96 -1.54 2.60
C ILE A 214 -7.36 -2.12 2.77
#